data_8dcb57e81f6b5a6c581c2679a80e7c92
#
_entry.id   8dcb57e81f6b5a6c581c2679a80e7c92
#
_cell.length_a   1.000
_cell.length_b   1.000
_cell.length_c   1.000
_cell.angle_alpha   90.00
_cell.angle_beta   90.00
_cell.angle_gamma   90.00
#
_symmetry.space_group_name_H-M   'P 1'
#
loop_
_entity.id
_entity.type
_entity.pdbx_description
1 polymer ?
#
loop_
_entity_poly.entity_id
_entity_poly.type
_entity_poly.pdbx_seq_one_letter_code
_entity_poly.pdbx_strand_id
1 'polypeptide(L)'
;LVVRDGYAAYDFQGVFSQVFQFATVDLSSFYFDIRKDVLYCDDTDGKRRKAARTVLDILFYRITTWLAPMLCFTMEDVWLQRHNENDASIHLVDIPETPSDWLNVELATKWETIRNVKRVVTGAIEVERTAKNIGSSLEAAPEVYFNSSNNLKDLSESVEFADICITSDIKLIEVAPLDKGFVLDDVPHVEVIFKKADGDKCMRCWKTTTDVGQQKHDGCCQRCSDALG
;
A
#
# COMPACT_ATOMS: atom_id res chain seq x y z
N LEU A 1 20.17 -2.61 -8.99
CA LEU A 1 20.81 -3.00 -10.27
C LEU A 1 20.53 -1.95 -11.34
N VAL A 2 19.31 -1.74 -11.81
CA VAL A 2 18.97 -0.84 -12.94
C VAL A 2 19.57 0.57 -12.80
N VAL A 3 19.50 1.19 -11.62
CA VAL A 3 20.05 2.54 -11.40
C VAL A 3 21.58 2.57 -11.54
N ARG A 4 22.28 1.64 -10.91
CA ARG A 4 23.76 1.58 -10.97
C ARG A 4 24.26 1.26 -12.37
N ASP A 5 23.63 0.30 -13.03
CA ASP A 5 23.97 -0.10 -14.40
C ASP A 5 23.69 1.03 -15.39
N GLY A 6 22.57 1.73 -15.23
CA GLY A 6 22.22 2.88 -16.05
C GLY A 6 23.20 4.05 -15.88
N TYR A 7 23.63 4.37 -14.66
CA TYR A 7 24.67 5.39 -14.44
C TYR A 7 26.03 4.97 -15.02
N ALA A 8 26.40 3.71 -14.87
CA ALA A 8 27.64 3.18 -15.47
C ALA A 8 27.62 3.26 -17.01
N ALA A 9 26.44 3.13 -17.61
CA ALA A 9 26.21 3.25 -19.05
C ALA A 9 25.92 4.69 -19.52
N TYR A 10 25.89 5.68 -18.62
CA TYR A 10 25.47 7.07 -18.90
C TYR A 10 24.01 7.18 -19.43
N ASP A 11 23.16 6.19 -19.16
CA ASP A 11 21.72 6.21 -19.50
C ASP A 11 20.89 6.91 -18.42
N PHE A 12 21.06 8.21 -18.29
CA PHE A 12 20.33 9.02 -17.31
C PHE A 12 18.82 9.02 -17.56
N GLN A 13 18.39 8.98 -18.84
CA GLN A 13 16.97 8.95 -19.18
C GLN A 13 16.31 7.64 -18.73
N GLY A 14 16.97 6.51 -18.96
CA GLY A 14 16.49 5.20 -18.51
C GLY A 14 16.40 5.13 -16.99
N VAL A 15 17.45 5.61 -16.28
CA VAL A 15 17.42 5.70 -14.81
C VAL A 15 16.26 6.53 -14.32
N PHE A 16 16.08 7.75 -14.86
CA PHE A 16 15.00 8.64 -14.46
C PHE A 16 13.62 7.99 -14.68
N SER A 17 13.41 7.43 -15.87
CA SER A 17 12.12 6.79 -16.22
C SER A 17 11.77 5.64 -15.28
N GLN A 18 12.72 4.79 -14.93
CA GLN A 18 12.53 3.67 -14.01
C GLN A 18 12.26 4.14 -12.58
N VAL A 19 13.02 5.11 -12.08
CA VAL A 19 12.79 5.65 -10.72
C VAL A 19 11.46 6.41 -10.65
N PHE A 20 11.11 7.15 -11.70
CA PHE A 20 9.82 7.85 -11.79
C PHE A 20 8.64 6.88 -11.79
N GLN A 21 8.71 5.81 -12.59
CA GLN A 21 7.69 4.76 -12.61
C GLN A 21 7.56 4.09 -11.24
N PHE A 22 8.66 3.71 -10.62
CA PHE A 22 8.68 3.14 -9.27
C PHE A 22 8.05 4.08 -8.25
N ALA A 23 8.41 5.37 -8.26
CA ALA A 23 7.89 6.35 -7.32
C ALA A 23 6.39 6.62 -7.51
N THR A 24 5.89 6.65 -8.74
CA THR A 24 4.48 6.96 -9.04
C THR A 24 3.57 5.74 -8.93
N VAL A 25 3.96 4.60 -9.46
CA VAL A 25 3.13 3.39 -9.54
C VAL A 25 3.27 2.53 -8.29
N ASP A 26 4.50 2.17 -7.92
CA ASP A 26 4.72 1.24 -6.82
C ASP A 26 4.66 1.91 -5.44
N LEU A 27 5.18 3.12 -5.32
CA LEU A 27 5.18 3.82 -4.04
C LEU A 27 3.93 4.66 -3.85
N SER A 28 3.68 5.67 -4.67
CA SER A 28 2.59 6.62 -4.45
C SER A 28 1.22 5.96 -4.58
N SER A 29 0.95 5.31 -5.72
CA SER A 29 -0.37 4.73 -6.01
C SER A 29 -0.64 3.42 -5.29
N PHE A 30 0.37 2.76 -4.73
CA PHE A 30 0.19 1.50 -4.04
C PHE A 30 0.73 1.53 -2.61
N TYR A 31 2.05 1.50 -2.40
CA TYR A 31 2.62 1.27 -1.08
C TYR A 31 2.25 2.36 -0.07
N PHE A 32 2.39 3.63 -0.42
CA PHE A 32 2.06 4.71 0.50
C PHE A 32 0.55 4.76 0.78
N ASP A 33 -0.27 4.50 -0.24
CA ASP A 33 -1.72 4.52 -0.10
C ASP A 33 -2.21 3.46 0.90
N ILE A 34 -1.77 2.22 0.76
CA ILE A 34 -2.16 1.12 1.67
C ILE A 34 -1.52 1.22 3.07
N ARG A 35 -0.51 2.09 3.27
CA ARG A 35 0.17 2.28 4.55
C ARG A 35 -0.29 3.52 5.33
N LYS A 36 -1.11 4.37 4.74
CA LYS A 36 -1.64 5.57 5.42
C LYS A 36 -2.32 5.23 6.74
N ASP A 37 -3.20 4.23 6.74
CA ASP A 37 -3.92 3.83 7.94
C ASP A 37 -2.98 3.36 9.06
N VAL A 38 -2.03 2.50 8.75
CA VAL A 38 -1.00 2.01 9.70
C VAL A 38 -0.17 3.16 10.26
N LEU A 39 0.27 4.09 9.40
CA LEU A 39 1.15 5.19 9.82
C LEU A 39 0.42 6.21 10.71
N TYR A 40 -0.88 6.46 10.46
CA TYR A 40 -1.63 7.49 11.17
C TYR A 40 -2.48 6.94 12.32
N CYS A 41 -2.93 5.69 12.23
CA CYS A 41 -3.92 5.14 13.16
C CYS A 41 -3.42 4.02 14.08
N ASP A 42 -2.34 3.33 13.75
CA ASP A 42 -1.78 2.33 14.67
C ASP A 42 -1.04 3.00 15.84
N ASP A 43 -0.90 2.26 16.91
CA ASP A 43 -0.09 2.64 18.08
C ASP A 43 1.32 3.07 17.64
N THR A 44 1.84 4.11 18.29
CA THR A 44 3.18 4.66 18.01
C THR A 44 4.28 3.62 18.19
N ASP A 45 4.12 2.70 19.11
CA ASP A 45 5.04 1.61 19.40
C ASP A 45 4.70 0.30 18.68
N GLY A 46 3.60 0.29 17.94
CA GLY A 46 3.10 -0.86 17.20
C GLY A 46 4.11 -1.39 16.17
N LYS A 47 4.27 -2.71 16.12
CA LYS A 47 5.22 -3.39 15.21
C LYS A 47 4.98 -3.04 13.74
N ARG A 48 3.73 -2.98 13.31
CA ARG A 48 3.35 -2.66 11.92
C ARG A 48 3.78 -1.24 11.54
N ARG A 49 3.54 -0.27 12.43
CA ARG A 49 3.93 1.13 12.23
C ARG A 49 5.44 1.31 12.20
N LYS A 50 6.17 0.65 13.13
CA LYS A 50 7.64 0.65 13.14
C LYS A 50 8.21 0.05 11.86
N ALA A 51 7.67 -1.08 11.40
CA ALA A 51 8.08 -1.71 10.14
C ALA A 51 7.85 -0.79 8.93
N ALA A 52 6.67 -0.15 8.84
CA ALA A 52 6.38 0.80 7.77
C ALA A 52 7.34 2.00 7.78
N ARG A 53 7.65 2.56 8.95
CA ARG A 53 8.63 3.64 9.10
C ARG A 53 10.04 3.22 8.69
N THR A 54 10.48 2.01 9.06
CA THR A 54 11.76 1.48 8.62
C THR A 54 11.87 1.40 7.09
N VAL A 55 10.81 0.94 6.43
CA VAL A 55 10.77 0.91 4.96
C VAL A 55 10.82 2.32 4.37
N LEU A 56 10.11 3.29 4.97
CA LEU A 56 10.17 4.70 4.53
C LEU A 56 11.58 5.29 4.67
N ASP A 57 12.29 4.98 5.74
CA ASP A 57 13.68 5.42 5.94
C ASP A 57 14.62 4.85 4.87
N ILE A 58 14.47 3.56 4.56
CA ILE A 58 15.23 2.89 3.50
C ILE A 58 14.93 3.52 2.13
N LEU A 59 13.66 3.78 1.83
CA LEU A 59 13.24 4.40 0.59
C LEU A 59 13.74 5.83 0.47
N PHE A 60 13.66 6.62 1.54
CA PHE A 60 14.21 7.97 1.57
C PHE A 60 15.69 7.99 1.18
N TYR A 61 16.51 7.19 1.88
CA TYR A 61 17.94 7.10 1.62
C TYR A 61 18.25 6.70 0.18
N ARG A 62 17.55 5.69 -0.36
CA ARG A 62 17.79 5.18 -1.71
C ARG A 62 17.34 6.15 -2.79
N ILE A 63 16.14 6.71 -2.67
CA ILE A 63 15.60 7.62 -3.70
C ILE A 63 16.42 8.90 -3.76
N THR A 64 16.80 9.45 -2.62
CA THR A 64 17.64 10.67 -2.60
C THR A 64 19.01 10.44 -3.21
N THR A 65 19.67 9.32 -2.88
CA THR A 65 20.97 8.97 -3.48
C THR A 65 20.86 8.63 -4.96
N TRP A 66 19.79 7.96 -5.40
CA TRP A 66 19.59 7.62 -6.81
C TRP A 66 19.33 8.84 -7.67
N LEU A 67 18.66 9.86 -7.16
CA LEU A 67 18.32 11.06 -7.92
C LEU A 67 19.31 12.20 -7.75
N ALA A 68 20.21 12.16 -6.77
CA ALA A 68 21.19 13.21 -6.51
C ALA A 68 22.06 13.58 -7.74
N PRO A 69 22.52 12.65 -8.58
CA PRO A 69 23.30 13.01 -9.76
C PRO A 69 22.53 13.80 -10.83
N MET A 70 21.19 13.73 -10.83
CA MET A 70 20.34 14.40 -11.82
C MET A 70 19.61 15.62 -11.23
N LEU A 71 19.12 15.49 -9.99
CA LEU A 71 18.36 16.53 -9.29
C LEU A 71 19.20 17.11 -8.14
N CYS A 72 20.41 17.56 -8.45
CA CYS A 72 21.44 17.92 -7.47
C CYS A 72 20.94 18.82 -6.34
N PHE A 73 20.31 19.94 -6.67
CA PHE A 73 19.85 20.90 -5.66
C PHE A 73 18.63 20.38 -4.89
N THR A 74 17.68 19.76 -5.58
CA THR A 74 16.47 19.22 -4.94
C THR A 74 16.82 18.11 -3.95
N MET A 75 17.70 17.20 -4.31
CA MET A 75 18.06 16.10 -3.41
C MET A 75 18.94 16.56 -2.25
N GLU A 76 19.75 17.58 -2.45
CA GLU A 76 20.49 18.25 -1.36
C GLU A 76 19.52 18.86 -0.35
N ASP A 77 18.55 19.67 -0.82
CA ASP A 77 17.53 20.26 0.07
C ASP A 77 16.73 19.20 0.83
N VAL A 78 16.31 18.12 0.15
CA VAL A 78 15.59 17.01 0.78
C VAL A 78 16.44 16.29 1.81
N TRP A 79 17.71 16.07 1.50
CA TRP A 79 18.66 15.40 2.41
C TRP A 79 18.89 16.21 3.68
N LEU A 80 19.13 17.51 3.55
CA LEU A 80 19.39 18.41 4.67
C LEU A 80 18.19 18.60 5.61
N GLN A 81 16.97 18.23 5.21
CA GLN A 81 15.84 18.20 6.14
C GLN A 81 15.99 17.14 7.23
N ARG A 82 16.83 16.13 7.02
CA ARG A 82 17.05 15.04 7.97
C ARG A 82 18.49 14.97 8.50
N HIS A 83 19.42 15.51 7.75
CA HIS A 83 20.86 15.48 8.03
C HIS A 83 21.36 16.92 8.04
N ASN A 84 21.46 17.52 9.20
CA ASN A 84 21.82 18.94 9.38
C ASN A 84 23.17 19.12 10.10
N GLU A 85 23.96 18.06 10.21
CA GLU A 85 25.31 18.09 10.75
C GLU A 85 26.23 18.81 9.75
N ASN A 86 27.37 19.32 10.24
CA ASN A 86 28.38 19.92 9.40
C ASN A 86 28.87 18.89 8.36
N ASP A 87 28.95 19.28 7.11
CA ASP A 87 29.37 18.48 5.97
C ASP A 87 28.44 17.32 5.58
N ALA A 88 27.14 17.43 5.90
CA ALA A 88 26.12 16.41 5.61
C ALA A 88 25.56 16.44 4.17
N SER A 89 26.36 16.75 3.15
CA SER A 89 25.88 16.80 1.76
C SER A 89 25.56 15.40 1.20
N ILE A 90 24.43 15.29 0.47
CA ILE A 90 24.06 14.07 -0.26
C ILE A 90 25.11 13.68 -1.33
N HIS A 91 25.84 14.67 -1.84
CA HIS A 91 26.87 14.46 -2.86
C HIS A 91 28.16 13.80 -2.32
N LEU A 92 28.26 13.67 -1.01
CA LEU A 92 29.34 12.92 -0.33
C LEU A 92 28.91 11.49 0.03
N VAL A 93 27.69 11.10 -0.33
CA VAL A 93 27.11 9.80 0.03
C VAL A 93 27.12 8.86 -1.18
N ASP A 94 27.64 7.67 -1.00
CA ASP A 94 27.65 6.64 -2.03
C ASP A 94 26.23 6.09 -2.29
N ILE A 95 25.95 5.74 -3.57
CA ILE A 95 24.73 5.01 -3.92
C ILE A 95 24.79 3.61 -3.27
N PRO A 96 23.85 3.28 -2.37
CA PRO A 96 23.91 2.06 -1.58
C PRO A 96 23.74 0.81 -2.45
N GLU A 97 24.44 -0.24 -2.08
CA GLU A 97 24.18 -1.56 -2.67
C GLU A 97 22.84 -2.10 -2.23
N THR A 98 22.14 -2.77 -3.13
CA THR A 98 20.90 -3.47 -2.79
C THR A 98 21.25 -4.89 -2.38
N PRO A 99 20.88 -5.30 -1.14
CA PRO A 99 21.08 -6.67 -0.69
C PRO A 99 20.44 -7.67 -1.66
N SER A 100 21.18 -8.72 -2.02
CA SER A 100 20.71 -9.72 -2.99
C SER A 100 19.52 -10.53 -2.48
N ASP A 101 19.38 -10.70 -1.17
CA ASP A 101 18.28 -11.38 -0.50
C ASP A 101 16.95 -10.62 -0.56
N TRP A 102 16.99 -9.35 -0.99
CA TRP A 102 15.74 -8.61 -1.27
C TRP A 102 15.10 -9.00 -2.61
N LEU A 103 15.84 -9.68 -3.47
CA LEU A 103 15.28 -10.21 -4.70
C LEU A 103 14.59 -11.55 -4.41
N ASN A 104 13.30 -11.51 -4.21
CA ASN A 104 12.47 -12.68 -3.93
C ASN A 104 11.37 -12.82 -5.00
N VAL A 105 11.61 -13.71 -5.97
CA VAL A 105 10.71 -13.91 -7.12
C VAL A 105 9.37 -14.52 -6.68
N GLU A 106 9.39 -15.45 -5.71
CA GLU A 106 8.17 -16.04 -5.18
C GLU A 106 7.28 -14.99 -4.51
N LEU A 107 7.88 -14.13 -3.68
CA LEU A 107 7.18 -13.02 -3.06
C LEU A 107 6.65 -12.02 -4.09
N ALA A 108 7.41 -11.74 -5.15
CA ALA A 108 6.97 -10.86 -6.23
C ALA A 108 5.72 -11.40 -6.93
N THR A 109 5.71 -12.69 -7.31
CA THR A 109 4.55 -13.36 -7.92
C THR A 109 3.33 -13.33 -6.98
N LYS A 110 3.56 -13.58 -5.70
CA LYS A 110 2.52 -13.46 -4.68
C LYS A 110 1.89 -12.07 -4.66
N TRP A 111 2.70 -11.03 -4.63
CA TRP A 111 2.21 -9.65 -4.62
C TRP A 111 1.54 -9.23 -5.93
N GLU A 112 1.94 -9.79 -7.06
CA GLU A 112 1.25 -9.59 -8.34
C GLU A 112 -0.19 -10.11 -8.26
N THR A 113 -0.40 -11.31 -7.73
CA THR A 113 -1.74 -11.87 -7.51
C THR A 113 -2.58 -10.97 -6.58
N ILE A 114 -2.01 -10.54 -5.46
CA ILE A 114 -2.68 -9.63 -4.52
C ILE A 114 -3.09 -8.31 -5.21
N ARG A 115 -2.19 -7.71 -6.00
CA ARG A 115 -2.46 -6.47 -6.75
C ARG A 115 -3.57 -6.66 -7.77
N ASN A 116 -3.63 -7.80 -8.45
CA ASN A 116 -4.69 -8.13 -9.40
C ASN A 116 -6.05 -8.24 -8.71
N VAL A 117 -6.14 -8.93 -7.58
CA VAL A 117 -7.37 -8.99 -6.78
C VAL A 117 -7.79 -7.59 -6.30
N LYS A 118 -6.83 -6.78 -5.80
CA LYS A 118 -7.11 -5.37 -5.45
C LYS A 118 -7.72 -4.59 -6.61
N ARG A 119 -7.25 -4.80 -7.86
CA ARG A 119 -7.80 -4.12 -9.04
C ARG A 119 -9.28 -4.46 -9.25
N VAL A 120 -9.68 -5.72 -9.10
CA VAL A 120 -11.09 -6.14 -9.21
C VAL A 120 -11.92 -5.50 -8.10
N VAL A 121 -11.44 -5.54 -6.85
CA VAL A 121 -12.12 -4.90 -5.70
C VAL A 121 -12.27 -3.40 -5.92
N THR A 122 -11.21 -2.72 -6.35
CA THR A 122 -11.25 -1.28 -6.62
C THR A 122 -12.25 -0.96 -7.74
N GLY A 123 -12.28 -1.76 -8.81
CA GLY A 123 -13.24 -1.60 -9.91
C GLY A 123 -14.69 -1.73 -9.42
N ALA A 124 -14.99 -2.74 -8.62
CA ALA A 124 -16.32 -2.91 -8.03
C ALA A 124 -16.74 -1.71 -7.16
N ILE A 125 -15.82 -1.20 -6.34
CA ILE A 125 -16.06 -0.02 -5.49
C ILE A 125 -16.29 1.24 -6.32
N GLU A 126 -15.54 1.45 -7.41
CA GLU A 126 -15.70 2.63 -8.27
C GLU A 126 -17.04 2.66 -9.00
N VAL A 127 -17.63 1.51 -9.32
CA VAL A 127 -19.01 1.43 -9.82
C VAL A 127 -19.99 2.05 -8.83
N GLU A 128 -19.89 1.67 -7.55
CA GLU A 128 -20.77 2.16 -6.49
C GLU A 128 -20.52 3.64 -6.14
N ARG A 129 -19.28 4.09 -6.22
CA ARG A 129 -18.94 5.51 -6.05
C ARG A 129 -19.49 6.37 -7.18
N THR A 130 -19.41 5.89 -8.41
CA THR A 130 -19.96 6.57 -9.59
C THR A 130 -21.50 6.66 -9.50
N ALA A 131 -22.13 5.59 -8.98
CA ALA A 131 -23.57 5.56 -8.70
C ALA A 131 -23.98 6.40 -7.45
N LYS A 132 -23.00 6.97 -6.72
CA LYS A 132 -23.19 7.73 -5.48
C LYS A 132 -23.83 6.93 -4.33
N ASN A 133 -23.70 5.61 -4.35
CA ASN A 133 -24.17 4.73 -3.28
C ASN A 133 -23.23 4.80 -2.04
N ILE A 134 -21.96 5.13 -2.27
CA ILE A 134 -20.93 5.38 -1.25
C ILE A 134 -20.08 6.61 -1.62
N GLY A 135 -19.53 7.28 -0.62
CA GLY A 135 -18.60 8.40 -0.79
C GLY A 135 -17.13 7.98 -0.69
N SER A 136 -16.85 6.88 0.02
CA SER A 136 -15.49 6.40 0.30
C SER A 136 -15.42 4.87 0.20
N SER A 137 -14.26 4.35 -0.21
CA SER A 137 -13.97 2.91 -0.19
C SER A 137 -14.08 2.32 1.23
N LEU A 138 -13.85 3.13 2.27
CA LEU A 138 -14.01 2.74 3.67
C LEU A 138 -15.48 2.57 4.12
N GLU A 139 -16.45 2.79 3.24
CA GLU A 139 -17.84 2.41 3.47
C GLU A 139 -18.16 1.02 2.93
N ALA A 140 -17.17 0.34 2.31
CA ALA A 140 -17.34 -0.97 1.69
C ALA A 140 -16.81 -2.11 2.57
N ALA A 141 -17.49 -3.26 2.48
CA ALA A 141 -17.11 -4.56 3.03
C ALA A 141 -17.35 -5.66 1.98
N PRO A 142 -16.68 -5.64 0.82
CA PRO A 142 -16.98 -6.50 -0.31
C PRO A 142 -16.71 -7.98 -0.04
N GLU A 143 -17.43 -8.84 -0.77
CA GLU A 143 -17.19 -10.29 -0.83
C GLU A 143 -16.44 -10.62 -2.11
N VAL A 144 -15.27 -11.27 -1.98
CA VAL A 144 -14.43 -11.68 -3.10
C VAL A 144 -14.55 -13.19 -3.29
N TYR A 145 -15.10 -13.60 -4.42
CA TYR A 145 -15.25 -14.99 -4.81
C TYR A 145 -14.09 -15.40 -5.73
N PHE A 146 -13.49 -16.54 -5.48
CA PHE A 146 -12.37 -17.05 -6.27
C PHE A 146 -12.33 -18.58 -6.23
N ASN A 147 -11.74 -19.19 -7.25
CA ASN A 147 -11.51 -20.63 -7.25
C ASN A 147 -10.14 -20.98 -6.64
N SER A 148 -9.98 -22.23 -6.21
CA SER A 148 -8.77 -22.74 -5.53
C SER A 148 -7.48 -22.65 -6.36
N SER A 149 -7.57 -22.40 -7.67
CA SER A 149 -6.40 -22.31 -8.55
C SER A 149 -5.55 -21.04 -8.32
N ASN A 150 -6.08 -20.06 -7.62
CA ASN A 150 -5.44 -18.75 -7.44
C ASN A 150 -4.58 -18.63 -6.18
N ASN A 151 -4.45 -19.67 -5.36
CA ASN A 151 -3.73 -19.67 -4.07
C ASN A 151 -4.07 -18.46 -3.15
N LEU A 152 -5.22 -17.83 -3.36
CA LEU A 152 -5.63 -16.63 -2.60
C LEU A 152 -5.88 -16.92 -1.12
N LYS A 153 -6.21 -18.16 -0.77
CA LYS A 153 -6.41 -18.56 0.62
C LYS A 153 -5.10 -18.47 1.41
N ASP A 154 -4.03 -19.06 0.91
CA ASP A 154 -2.71 -18.98 1.56
C ASP A 154 -2.19 -17.53 1.60
N LEU A 155 -2.59 -16.71 0.62
CA LEU A 155 -2.27 -15.30 0.57
C LEU A 155 -3.03 -14.49 1.63
N SER A 156 -4.29 -14.84 1.89
CA SER A 156 -5.14 -14.15 2.87
C SER A 156 -4.66 -14.33 4.31
N GLU A 157 -4.06 -15.47 4.63
CA GLU A 157 -3.50 -15.73 5.96
C GLU A 157 -2.26 -14.88 6.27
N SER A 158 -1.60 -14.38 5.25
CA SER A 158 -0.33 -13.64 5.38
C SER A 158 -0.46 -12.12 5.30
N VAL A 159 -1.61 -11.60 4.86
CA VAL A 159 -1.84 -10.15 4.67
C VAL A 159 -3.27 -9.76 5.01
N GLU A 160 -3.44 -8.58 5.55
CA GLU A 160 -4.77 -8.03 5.80
C GLU A 160 -5.35 -7.40 4.52
N PHE A 161 -6.15 -8.16 3.79
CA PHE A 161 -6.71 -7.72 2.51
C PHE A 161 -7.57 -6.46 2.62
N ALA A 162 -8.29 -6.27 3.71
CA ALA A 162 -9.07 -5.06 3.94
C ALA A 162 -8.18 -3.80 3.94
N ASP A 163 -6.99 -3.88 4.54
CA ASP A 163 -6.04 -2.77 4.54
C ASP A 163 -5.44 -2.53 3.14
N ILE A 164 -5.16 -3.61 2.40
CA ILE A 164 -4.64 -3.51 1.03
C ILE A 164 -5.69 -2.91 0.08
N CYS A 165 -6.95 -3.30 0.21
CA CYS A 165 -8.04 -2.79 -0.62
C CYS A 165 -8.59 -1.45 -0.13
N ILE A 166 -8.15 -0.98 1.05
CA ILE A 166 -8.61 0.26 1.71
C ILE A 166 -10.13 0.21 1.91
N THR A 167 -10.60 -0.90 2.50
CA THR A 167 -11.99 -1.15 2.86
C THR A 167 -12.14 -1.29 4.37
N SER A 168 -13.35 -1.19 4.89
CA SER A 168 -13.60 -1.42 6.32
C SER A 168 -13.47 -2.88 6.69
N ASP A 169 -13.97 -3.75 5.84
CA ASP A 169 -13.86 -5.21 5.94
C ASP A 169 -13.78 -5.81 4.53
N ILE A 170 -13.43 -7.08 4.41
CA ILE A 170 -13.43 -7.86 3.19
C ILE A 170 -13.56 -9.34 3.52
N LYS A 171 -14.42 -10.05 2.78
CA LYS A 171 -14.54 -11.50 2.91
C LYS A 171 -13.97 -12.18 1.69
N LEU A 172 -13.06 -13.12 1.90
CA LEU A 172 -12.50 -13.97 0.86
C LEU A 172 -13.21 -15.32 0.88
N ILE A 173 -13.86 -15.68 -0.22
CA ILE A 173 -14.75 -16.84 -0.32
C ILE A 173 -14.23 -17.76 -1.42
N GLU A 174 -13.70 -18.91 -1.04
CA GLU A 174 -13.16 -19.91 -1.96
C GLU A 174 -14.31 -20.72 -2.59
N VAL A 175 -15.02 -20.07 -3.50
CA VAL A 175 -16.10 -20.64 -4.31
C VAL A 175 -16.01 -20.04 -5.70
N ALA A 176 -16.28 -20.84 -6.73
CA ALA A 176 -16.27 -20.35 -8.11
C ALA A 176 -17.15 -19.11 -8.28
N PRO A 177 -16.75 -18.18 -9.15
CA PRO A 177 -17.53 -16.99 -9.47
C PRO A 177 -19.00 -17.31 -9.78
N LEU A 178 -19.89 -16.44 -9.32
CA LEU A 178 -21.36 -16.64 -9.38
C LEU A 178 -22.01 -15.96 -10.59
N ASP A 179 -21.21 -15.26 -11.43
CA ASP A 179 -21.63 -14.43 -12.56
C ASP A 179 -22.68 -13.34 -12.18
N LYS A 180 -22.52 -12.77 -10.98
CA LYS A 180 -23.43 -11.75 -10.40
C LYS A 180 -22.76 -10.47 -9.96
N GLY A 181 -21.42 -10.49 -9.90
CA GLY A 181 -20.59 -9.39 -9.39
C GLY A 181 -19.75 -8.74 -10.46
N PHE A 182 -18.83 -7.91 -10.01
CA PHE A 182 -17.85 -7.24 -10.87
C PHE A 182 -16.66 -8.16 -11.16
N VAL A 183 -16.24 -8.21 -12.42
CA VAL A 183 -15.10 -8.99 -12.91
C VAL A 183 -14.23 -8.12 -13.80
N LEU A 184 -12.98 -8.52 -13.99
CA LEU A 184 -12.07 -7.97 -15.01
C LEU A 184 -11.63 -9.10 -15.92
N ASP A 185 -11.66 -8.88 -17.23
CA ASP A 185 -11.34 -9.89 -18.25
C ASP A 185 -9.91 -10.41 -18.14
N ASP A 186 -8.98 -9.56 -17.69
CA ASP A 186 -7.56 -9.88 -17.50
C ASP A 186 -7.24 -10.46 -16.10
N VAL A 187 -8.24 -10.60 -15.23
CA VAL A 187 -8.12 -11.25 -13.91
C VAL A 187 -9.17 -12.38 -13.81
N PRO A 188 -8.94 -13.48 -14.50
CA PRO A 188 -9.92 -14.57 -14.55
C PRO A 188 -10.14 -15.21 -13.18
N HIS A 189 -11.33 -15.75 -12.96
CA HIS A 189 -11.70 -16.51 -11.77
C HIS A 189 -11.75 -15.70 -10.46
N VAL A 190 -11.81 -14.37 -10.55
CA VAL A 190 -12.06 -13.48 -9.41
C VAL A 190 -13.30 -12.65 -9.69
N GLU A 191 -14.26 -12.70 -8.79
CA GLU A 191 -15.49 -11.92 -8.85
C GLU A 191 -15.69 -11.19 -7.53
N VAL A 192 -16.15 -9.95 -7.59
CA VAL A 192 -16.38 -9.13 -6.40
C VAL A 192 -17.85 -8.71 -6.33
N ILE A 193 -18.51 -9.08 -5.25
CA ILE A 193 -19.84 -8.61 -4.92
C ILE A 193 -19.71 -7.49 -3.89
N PHE A 194 -20.14 -6.29 -4.27
CA PHE A 194 -20.14 -5.17 -3.36
C PHE A 194 -21.08 -5.40 -2.17
N LYS A 195 -20.61 -5.06 -0.98
CA LYS A 195 -21.40 -4.93 0.23
C LYS A 195 -21.04 -3.63 0.93
N LYS A 196 -22.02 -2.96 1.49
CA LYS A 196 -21.77 -1.82 2.37
C LYS A 196 -21.31 -2.32 3.73
N ALA A 197 -20.36 -1.63 4.35
CA ALA A 197 -19.92 -1.96 5.70
C ALA A 197 -21.01 -1.62 6.71
N ASP A 198 -21.18 -2.48 7.71
CA ASP A 198 -22.13 -2.30 8.81
C ASP A 198 -21.53 -1.48 9.96
N GLY A 199 -22.36 -0.70 10.64
CA GLY A 199 -21.98 0.09 11.81
C GLY A 199 -21.77 1.58 11.50
N ASP A 200 -20.99 2.25 12.36
CA ASP A 200 -20.73 3.67 12.30
C ASP A 200 -19.30 3.99 11.88
N LYS A 201 -19.11 5.18 11.32
CA LYS A 201 -17.79 5.64 10.87
C LYS A 201 -16.92 6.04 12.06
N CYS A 202 -15.77 5.40 12.21
CA CYS A 202 -14.76 5.82 13.18
C CYS A 202 -14.18 7.20 12.80
N MET A 203 -14.18 8.13 13.74
CA MET A 203 -13.71 9.51 13.52
C MET A 203 -12.20 9.61 13.30
N ARG A 204 -11.43 8.60 13.68
CA ARG A 204 -9.97 8.58 13.57
C ARG A 204 -9.46 7.85 12.32
N CYS A 205 -9.84 6.60 12.08
CA CYS A 205 -9.38 5.82 10.92
C CYS A 205 -10.35 5.85 9.75
N TRP A 206 -11.57 6.35 9.97
CA TRP A 206 -12.64 6.48 8.99
C TRP A 206 -13.23 5.16 8.48
N LYS A 207 -12.79 4.00 8.99
CA LYS A 207 -13.45 2.73 8.75
C LYS A 207 -14.85 2.74 9.37
N THR A 208 -15.79 2.07 8.73
CA THR A 208 -17.14 1.83 9.24
C THR A 208 -17.15 0.48 9.94
N THR A 209 -17.43 0.47 11.25
CA THR A 209 -17.38 -0.76 12.08
C THR A 209 -18.47 -0.73 13.15
N THR A 210 -18.89 -1.91 13.59
CA THR A 210 -20.02 -2.04 14.54
C THR A 210 -19.65 -1.73 15.99
N ASP A 211 -18.37 -1.57 16.30
CA ASP A 211 -17.83 -1.29 17.63
C ASP A 211 -17.60 0.19 17.93
N VAL A 212 -17.84 1.08 16.98
CA VAL A 212 -17.72 2.53 17.18
C VAL A 212 -18.72 3.02 18.23
N GLY A 213 -18.25 3.87 19.15
CA GLY A 213 -19.06 4.42 20.23
C GLY A 213 -19.23 3.50 21.45
N GLN A 214 -18.62 2.31 21.44
CA GLN A 214 -18.63 1.38 22.58
C GLN A 214 -17.33 1.42 23.37
N GLN A 215 -16.44 2.35 23.04
CA GLN A 215 -15.07 2.40 23.55
C GLN A 215 -14.85 3.59 24.49
N LYS A 216 -13.70 3.59 25.18
CA LYS A 216 -13.27 4.68 26.07
C LYS A 216 -13.25 6.05 25.36
N HIS A 217 -12.85 6.06 24.08
CA HIS A 217 -12.78 7.28 23.28
C HIS A 217 -13.99 7.34 22.36
N ASP A 218 -14.89 8.30 22.63
CA ASP A 218 -16.11 8.51 21.87
C ASP A 218 -15.83 8.64 20.36
N GLY A 219 -16.68 7.99 19.55
CA GLY A 219 -16.56 8.02 18.10
C GLY A 219 -15.38 7.24 17.52
N CYS A 220 -14.61 6.52 18.33
CA CYS A 220 -13.54 5.64 17.88
C CYS A 220 -13.94 4.17 17.86
N CYS A 221 -13.37 3.40 16.91
CA CYS A 221 -13.40 1.93 16.96
C CYS A 221 -12.40 1.42 18.01
N GLN A 222 -12.49 0.13 18.39
CA GLN A 222 -11.64 -0.50 19.40
C GLN A 222 -10.15 -0.26 19.12
N ARG A 223 -9.68 -0.59 17.90
CA ARG A 223 -8.26 -0.40 17.52
C ARG A 223 -7.78 1.05 17.72
N CYS A 224 -8.59 2.01 17.33
CA CYS A 224 -8.23 3.42 17.46
C CYS A 224 -8.27 3.89 18.92
N SER A 225 -9.20 3.38 19.71
CA SER A 225 -9.27 3.67 21.14
C SER A 225 -8.07 3.09 21.89
N ASP A 226 -7.68 1.84 21.58
CA ASP A 226 -6.48 1.21 22.17
C ASP A 226 -5.19 1.96 21.82
N ALA A 227 -5.09 2.45 20.58
CA ALA A 227 -3.92 3.22 20.12
C ALA A 227 -3.82 4.63 20.75
N LEU A 228 -4.87 5.11 21.39
CA LEU A 228 -4.89 6.39 22.11
C LEU A 228 -4.57 6.23 23.61
N GLY A 229 -4.69 5.03 24.15
CA GLY A 229 -4.39 4.67 25.53
C GLY A 229 -5.57 4.85 26.48
#